data_cb35571fe31a06e3b6b1d422dc749157
#
_entry.id   cb35571fe31a06e3b6b1d422dc749157
#
_cell.length_a   1.000
_cell.length_b   1.000
_cell.length_c   1.000
_cell.angle_alpha   90.00
_cell.angle_beta   90.00
_cell.angle_gamma   90.00
#
_symmetry.space_group_name_H-M   'P 1'
#
loop_
_entity.id
_entity.type
_entity.pdbx_description
1 polymer ?
#
loop_
_entity_poly.entity_id
_entity_poly.type
_entity_poly.pdbx_seq_one_letter_code
_entity_poly.pdbx_strand_id
1 'polypeptide(L)'
;MNIRRQLAQIVTTTREYIEEQVQLGFFDMDEETKXTEIXQXIFQNNHXKTXESLYLDLDLDNLKMEALDCHKCQLDQSRXHVVFGTGNQKADLMFXGEAPGAEEDRTGKPFVGRAGQLLTKIIQSTGLTRDDVYIANVLKCRPPGNRNPKSNEIEQCEPYLLRQIDLIEPKVICALGTFAAQXLLRTDERISKLRGNFYNYHGTKVMPTYHPAYLLRNPENKRQVWEDIQKVMAELRLPTPN
;
A
#
# COMPACT_ATOMS: atom_id res chain seq x y z
N MET A 1 -6.35 -28.74 -11.82
CA MET A 1 -6.44 -29.18 -10.41
C MET A 1 -7.81 -28.80 -9.86
N ASN A 2 -8.51 -29.69 -9.15
CA ASN A 2 -9.96 -29.53 -8.85
C ASN A 2 -10.17 -28.57 -7.66
N ILE A 3 -10.78 -27.42 -7.90
CA ILE A 3 -11.12 -26.36 -6.92
C ILE A 3 -11.84 -26.94 -5.69
N ARG A 4 -12.73 -27.91 -5.88
CA ARG A 4 -13.43 -28.58 -4.76
C ARG A 4 -12.47 -29.30 -3.82
N ARG A 5 -11.40 -29.90 -4.36
CA ARG A 5 -10.39 -30.61 -3.57
C ARG A 5 -9.51 -29.63 -2.75
N GLN A 6 -9.18 -28.49 -3.35
CA GLN A 6 -8.44 -27.42 -2.67
C GLN A 6 -9.27 -26.79 -1.54
N LEU A 7 -10.55 -26.50 -1.81
CA LEU A 7 -11.48 -25.98 -0.80
C LEU A 7 -11.65 -26.96 0.37
N ALA A 8 -11.82 -28.25 0.07
CA ALA A 8 -11.93 -29.28 1.11
C ALA A 8 -10.66 -29.34 1.99
N GLN A 9 -9.49 -29.23 1.36
CA GLN A 9 -8.21 -29.26 2.07
C GLN A 9 -8.03 -28.03 2.98
N ILE A 10 -8.39 -26.84 2.49
CA ILE A 10 -8.38 -25.59 3.28
C ILE A 10 -9.31 -25.72 4.50
N VAL A 11 -10.54 -26.20 4.29
CA VAL A 11 -11.52 -26.39 5.36
C VAL A 11 -10.99 -27.36 6.42
N THR A 12 -10.40 -28.47 6.00
CA THR A 12 -9.83 -29.48 6.91
C THR A 12 -8.67 -28.90 7.74
N THR A 13 -7.71 -28.24 7.09
CA THR A 13 -6.54 -27.65 7.76
C THR A 13 -6.96 -26.55 8.75
N THR A 14 -7.93 -25.71 8.35
CA THR A 14 -8.46 -24.65 9.22
C THR A 14 -9.16 -25.24 10.44
N ARG A 15 -9.93 -26.29 10.26
CA ARG A 15 -10.62 -26.99 11.34
C ARG A 15 -9.61 -27.59 12.34
N GLU A 16 -8.61 -28.31 11.85
CA GLU A 16 -7.54 -28.90 12.68
C GLU A 16 -6.81 -27.81 13.50
N TYR A 17 -6.49 -26.69 12.89
CA TYR A 17 -5.85 -25.56 13.57
C TYR A 17 -6.73 -24.99 14.68
N ILE A 18 -8.03 -24.79 14.42
CA ILE A 18 -8.98 -24.27 15.41
C ILE A 18 -9.11 -25.24 16.58
N GLU A 19 -9.26 -26.54 16.30
CA GLU A 19 -9.37 -27.59 17.33
C GLU A 19 -8.11 -27.59 18.22
N GLU A 20 -6.93 -27.45 17.66
CA GLU A 20 -5.66 -27.33 18.38
C GLU A 20 -5.63 -26.09 19.29
N GLN A 21 -6.05 -24.92 18.79
CA GLN A 21 -6.07 -23.68 19.58
C GLN A 21 -7.09 -23.74 20.75
N VAL A 22 -8.23 -24.39 20.54
CA VAL A 22 -9.23 -24.65 21.58
C VAL A 22 -8.65 -25.56 22.65
N GLN A 23 -7.95 -26.65 22.27
CA GLN A 23 -7.30 -27.56 23.19
C GLN A 23 -6.20 -26.92 24.03
N LEU A 24 -5.51 -25.89 23.45
CA LEU A 24 -4.46 -25.15 24.14
C LEU A 24 -5.02 -24.05 25.05
N GLY A 25 -6.35 -23.89 25.12
CA GLY A 25 -7.02 -22.93 26.01
C GLY A 25 -6.91 -21.45 25.58
N PHE A 26 -6.59 -21.21 24.32
CA PHE A 26 -6.52 -19.83 23.80
C PHE A 26 -7.88 -19.23 23.48
N PHE A 27 -8.96 -20.06 23.45
CA PHE A 27 -10.32 -19.61 23.18
C PHE A 27 -11.29 -20.20 24.24
N ASP A 28 -11.80 -19.33 25.10
CA ASP A 28 -12.89 -19.64 26.04
C ASP A 28 -14.08 -18.73 25.72
N MET A 29 -14.91 -19.17 24.76
CA MET A 29 -16.05 -18.40 24.26
C MET A 29 -17.28 -19.30 24.05
N ASP A 30 -18.48 -18.71 24.18
CA ASP A 30 -19.72 -19.44 23.89
C ASP A 30 -19.89 -19.71 22.38
N GLU A 31 -20.66 -20.74 22.05
CA GLU A 31 -20.73 -21.32 20.69
C GLU A 31 -21.29 -20.36 19.61
N GLU A 32 -22.18 -19.44 19.99
CA GLU A 32 -22.87 -18.55 19.04
C GLU A 32 -22.03 -17.35 18.63
N THR A 33 -21.21 -16.84 19.54
CA THR A 33 -20.28 -15.72 19.30
C THR A 33 -19.07 -16.22 18.48
N LYS A 34 -18.59 -17.41 18.76
CA LYS A 34 -17.48 -18.08 18.04
C LYS A 34 -17.66 -18.15 16.52
N UNK A 35 -18.62 -18.45 16.18
CA UNK A 35 -18.91 -18.61 14.84
C UNK A 35 -18.90 -17.39 14.09
N THR A 36 -19.47 -16.45 14.65
CA THR A 36 -19.56 -15.16 13.95
C THR A 36 -18.20 -14.47 13.89
N GLU A 37 -17.45 -14.45 14.95
CA GLU A 37 -16.13 -13.82 15.00
C GLU A 37 -15.08 -14.63 14.20
N ILE A 38 -15.11 -15.93 14.26
CA ILE A 38 -14.26 -16.81 13.42
C ILE A 38 -14.60 -16.63 11.93
N UNK A 39 -15.63 -16.56 11.79
CA UNK A 39 -16.07 -16.29 10.56
C UNK A 39 -15.66 -15.05 10.08
N GLN A 40 -15.83 -14.08 10.67
CA GLN A 40 -15.32 -12.76 10.29
C GLN A 40 -13.78 -12.74 10.16
N UNK A 41 -13.33 -13.48 10.96
CA UNK A 41 -12.01 -13.54 10.91
C UNK A 41 -11.47 -14.31 9.81
N ILE A 42 -12.01 -15.29 9.49
CA ILE A 42 -11.63 -16.08 8.32
C ILE A 42 -11.97 -15.32 7.02
N PHE A 43 -13.10 -14.64 7.01
CA PHE A 43 -13.52 -13.83 5.85
C PHE A 43 -12.55 -12.67 5.62
N GLN A 44 -12.08 -12.02 6.67
CA GLN A 44 -11.09 -10.93 6.58
C GLN A 44 -9.70 -11.48 6.18
N ASN A 45 -9.27 -12.60 6.75
CA ASN A 45 -8.01 -13.27 6.39
C ASN A 45 -8.04 -13.88 4.97
N ASN A 46 -9.18 -14.40 4.52
CA ASN A 46 -9.30 -14.96 3.16
C ASN A 46 -9.38 -13.87 2.09
N HIS A 47 -9.94 -12.74 2.36
CA HIS A 47 -9.88 -11.59 1.44
C HIS A 47 -8.43 -11.07 1.25
N UNK A 48 -7.85 -11.30 2.22
CA UNK A 48 -6.58 -10.91 2.13
C UNK A 48 -5.73 -11.86 1.42
N LYS A 49 -5.92 -12.97 1.74
CA LYS A 49 -5.16 -14.05 1.07
C LYS A 49 -5.50 -14.20 -0.43
N THR A 50 -6.66 -13.98 -0.82
CA THR A 50 -7.04 -14.02 -2.26
C THR A 50 -6.49 -12.86 -3.09
N UNK A 51 -6.26 -11.94 -2.49
CA UNK A 51 -5.73 -10.92 -3.11
C UNK A 51 -4.32 -11.02 -3.17
N GLU A 52 -3.72 -11.39 -2.19
CA GLU A 52 -2.28 -11.67 -2.14
C GLU A 52 -1.85 -12.79 -3.10
N SER A 53 -2.67 -13.79 -3.33
CA SER A 53 -2.32 -14.94 -4.16
C SER A 53 -2.38 -14.68 -5.66
N LEU A 54 -2.99 -13.57 -6.10
CA LEU A 54 -3.31 -13.37 -7.52
C LEU A 54 -2.07 -13.25 -8.42
N TYR A 55 -0.96 -12.78 -7.88
CA TYR A 55 0.26 -12.46 -8.65
C TYR A 55 1.54 -13.05 -8.04
N LEU A 56 1.42 -14.06 -7.16
CA LEU A 56 2.57 -14.60 -6.39
C LEU A 56 3.72 -15.11 -7.28
N ASP A 57 3.40 -15.60 -8.46
CA ASP A 57 4.39 -16.17 -9.39
C ASP A 57 5.03 -15.12 -10.31
N LEU A 58 4.58 -13.84 -10.26
CA LEU A 58 5.07 -12.79 -11.15
C LEU A 58 6.24 -12.03 -10.50
N ASP A 59 7.28 -11.78 -11.26
CA ASP A 59 8.29 -10.78 -10.95
C ASP A 59 7.75 -9.36 -11.25
N LEU A 60 8.54 -8.33 -10.98
CA LEU A 60 8.08 -6.94 -11.10
C LEU A 60 7.80 -6.54 -12.56
N ASP A 61 8.56 -7.07 -13.53
CA ASP A 61 8.37 -6.74 -14.94
C ASP A 61 7.10 -7.40 -15.49
N ASN A 62 6.85 -8.66 -15.16
CA ASN A 62 5.63 -9.37 -15.53
C ASN A 62 4.40 -8.78 -14.84
N LEU A 63 4.52 -8.40 -13.56
CA LEU A 63 3.46 -7.70 -12.82
C LEU A 63 3.12 -6.35 -13.48
N LYS A 64 4.14 -5.65 -13.99
CA LYS A 64 3.96 -4.40 -14.72
C LYS A 64 3.18 -4.63 -16.02
N MET A 65 3.53 -5.68 -16.77
CA MET A 65 2.81 -6.01 -18.02
C MET A 65 1.34 -6.31 -17.74
N GLU A 66 1.04 -7.07 -16.69
CA GLU A 66 -0.33 -7.34 -16.25
C GLU A 66 -1.09 -6.05 -15.87
N ALA A 67 -0.41 -5.14 -15.16
CA ALA A 67 -1.02 -3.87 -14.75
C ALA A 67 -1.30 -2.96 -15.95
N LEU A 68 -0.41 -2.95 -16.95
CA LEU A 68 -0.56 -2.14 -18.17
C LEU A 68 -1.80 -2.56 -18.98
N ASP A 69 -2.12 -3.85 -18.98
CA ASP A 69 -3.29 -4.42 -19.69
C ASP A 69 -4.54 -4.55 -18.79
N CYS A 70 -4.54 -3.96 -17.61
CA CYS A 70 -5.61 -4.15 -16.61
C CYS A 70 -6.92 -3.48 -17.00
N HIS A 71 -8.04 -4.24 -16.93
CA HIS A 71 -9.42 -3.78 -17.18
C HIS A 71 -10.36 -4.12 -16.00
N LYS A 72 -9.85 -4.21 -14.77
CA LYS A 72 -10.59 -4.72 -13.60
C LYS A 72 -11.59 -3.73 -13.00
N CYS A 73 -11.48 -2.44 -13.34
CA CYS A 73 -12.41 -1.42 -12.83
C CYS A 73 -12.65 -0.31 -13.86
N GLN A 74 -13.67 0.51 -13.63
CA GLN A 74 -14.10 1.55 -14.58
C GLN A 74 -13.05 2.63 -14.88
N LEU A 75 -11.96 2.69 -14.11
CA LEU A 75 -10.89 3.68 -14.35
C LEU A 75 -10.14 3.40 -15.67
N ASP A 76 -10.20 2.18 -16.18
CA ASP A 76 -9.59 1.81 -17.47
C ASP A 76 -10.20 2.59 -18.65
N GLN A 77 -11.48 2.99 -18.54
CA GLN A 77 -12.20 3.71 -19.57
C GLN A 77 -11.80 5.17 -19.71
N SER A 78 -11.17 5.74 -18.66
CA SER A 78 -10.88 7.18 -18.60
C SER A 78 -9.39 7.52 -18.45
N ARG A 79 -8.56 6.51 -18.25
CA ARG A 79 -7.11 6.75 -18.10
C ARG A 79 -6.43 6.97 -19.46
N UNK A 80 -5.26 7.76 -19.26
CA UNK A 80 -4.49 7.90 -20.31
C UNK A 80 -3.54 6.88 -20.33
N HIS A 81 -2.90 6.70 -19.23
CA HIS A 81 -1.89 5.65 -19.01
C HIS A 81 -2.10 4.96 -17.66
N VAL A 82 -1.69 3.72 -17.54
CA VAL A 82 -1.46 3.09 -16.25
C VAL A 82 -0.17 3.65 -15.65
N VAL A 83 -0.21 4.07 -14.39
CA VAL A 83 0.94 4.59 -13.64
C VAL A 83 1.37 3.51 -12.64
N PHE A 84 2.15 2.55 -13.11
CA PHE A 84 2.52 1.36 -12.33
C PHE A 84 3.34 1.70 -11.09
N GLY A 85 4.39 2.48 -11.28
CA GLY A 85 5.40 2.82 -10.28
C GLY A 85 6.75 2.98 -10.96
N THR A 86 7.73 3.54 -10.25
CA THR A 86 9.09 3.76 -10.80
C THR A 86 10.11 3.88 -9.67
N GLY A 87 11.35 3.54 -9.99
CA GLY A 87 12.48 3.68 -9.07
C GLY A 87 13.27 2.39 -8.94
N ASN A 88 14.04 2.29 -7.88
CA ASN A 88 14.88 1.15 -7.58
C ASN A 88 14.03 -0.06 -7.15
N GLN A 89 14.14 -1.16 -7.86
CA GLN A 89 13.43 -2.41 -7.55
C GLN A 89 13.95 -3.10 -6.24
N LYS A 90 15.05 -2.60 -5.67
CA LYS A 90 15.62 -3.06 -4.39
C LYS A 90 15.75 -1.88 -3.41
N ALA A 91 14.79 -0.97 -3.45
CA ALA A 91 14.80 0.24 -2.62
C ALA A 91 14.52 -0.08 -1.14
N ASP A 92 15.35 0.43 -0.25
CA ASP A 92 15.09 0.39 1.20
C ASP A 92 13.91 1.31 1.59
N LEU A 93 13.62 2.34 0.77
CA LEU A 93 12.56 3.33 1.02
C LEU A 93 11.56 3.37 -0.14
N MET A 94 10.28 3.17 0.17
CA MET A 94 9.17 3.26 -0.79
C MET A 94 8.23 4.41 -0.40
N PHE A 95 7.79 5.17 -1.42
CA PHE A 95 6.75 6.19 -1.26
C PHE A 95 5.47 5.74 -1.96
N UNK A 96 4.28 5.54 -1.31
CA UNK A 96 3.11 5.22 -1.77
C UNK A 96 2.20 6.31 -1.58
N GLY A 97 1.64 6.76 -2.65
CA GLY A 97 0.59 7.77 -2.64
C GLY A 97 -0.80 7.18 -2.90
N GLU A 98 -1.77 8.05 -3.16
CA GLU A 98 -3.17 7.66 -3.34
C GLU A 98 -3.46 7.17 -4.76
N ALA A 99 -3.29 8.05 -5.74
CA ALA A 99 -3.68 7.82 -7.14
C ALA A 99 -2.93 8.79 -8.07
N PRO A 100 -2.83 8.46 -9.37
CA PRO A 100 -2.27 9.39 -10.35
C PRO A 100 -3.11 10.65 -10.51
N GLY A 101 -2.46 11.80 -10.68
CA GLY A 101 -3.06 13.05 -11.14
C GLY A 101 -3.00 13.18 -12.66
N ALA A 102 -3.36 14.36 -13.17
CA ALA A 102 -3.43 14.60 -14.63
C ALA A 102 -2.08 14.46 -15.34
N GLU A 103 -1.00 14.97 -14.75
CA GLU A 103 0.34 14.87 -15.36
C GLU A 103 0.87 13.43 -15.30
N GLU A 104 0.58 12.71 -14.22
CA GLU A 104 0.95 11.32 -14.06
C GLU A 104 0.21 10.44 -15.08
N ASP A 105 -1.08 10.68 -15.25
CA ASP A 105 -1.91 9.98 -16.24
C ASP A 105 -1.42 10.22 -17.66
N ARG A 106 -1.00 11.47 -17.95
CA ARG A 106 -0.47 11.86 -19.27
C ARG A 106 0.88 11.21 -19.59
N THR A 107 1.72 11.00 -18.55
CA THR A 107 3.12 10.56 -18.77
C THR A 107 3.36 9.09 -18.42
N GLY A 108 2.44 8.43 -17.70
CA GLY A 108 2.62 7.08 -17.20
C GLY A 108 3.61 6.98 -16.03
N LYS A 109 4.03 8.12 -15.45
CA LYS A 109 5.04 8.13 -14.38
C LYS A 109 4.45 8.72 -13.09
N PRO A 110 4.72 8.11 -11.91
CA PRO A 110 4.17 8.61 -10.65
C PRO A 110 4.86 9.89 -10.19
N PHE A 111 4.09 10.80 -9.61
CA PHE A 111 4.58 12.01 -8.95
C PHE A 111 5.49 12.86 -9.85
N VAL A 112 4.99 13.29 -11.01
CA VAL A 112 5.69 14.19 -11.93
C VAL A 112 5.11 15.61 -11.95
N GLY A 113 3.85 15.80 -11.56
CA GLY A 113 3.20 17.11 -11.45
C GLY A 113 3.76 17.94 -10.28
N ARG A 114 3.08 19.05 -9.94
CA ARG A 114 3.53 19.98 -8.89
C ARG A 114 3.77 19.29 -7.54
N ALA A 115 2.88 18.37 -7.16
CA ALA A 115 3.03 17.56 -5.94
C ALA A 115 4.25 16.64 -6.04
N GLY A 116 4.49 16.09 -7.21
CA GLY A 116 5.64 15.22 -7.49
C GLY A 116 6.97 15.98 -7.43
N GLN A 117 6.99 17.21 -7.92
CA GLN A 117 8.18 18.07 -7.80
C GLN A 117 8.51 18.36 -6.34
N LEU A 118 7.49 18.57 -5.51
CA LEU A 118 7.71 18.72 -4.06
C LEU A 118 8.20 17.41 -3.43
N LEU A 119 7.64 16.27 -3.84
CA LEU A 119 8.13 14.95 -3.36
C LEU A 119 9.61 14.77 -3.74
N THR A 120 10.01 15.16 -4.96
CA THR A 120 11.42 15.10 -5.37
C THR A 120 12.31 15.90 -4.43
N LYS A 121 11.88 17.10 -4.01
CA LYS A 121 12.64 17.91 -3.04
C LYS A 121 12.71 17.25 -1.67
N ILE A 122 11.62 16.60 -1.24
CA ILE A 122 11.59 15.84 0.03
C ILE A 122 12.60 14.68 -0.05
N ILE A 123 12.60 13.92 -1.15
CA ILE A 123 13.56 12.83 -1.35
C ILE A 123 14.99 13.37 -1.31
N GLN A 124 15.27 14.44 -2.06
CA GLN A 124 16.60 15.06 -2.11
C GLN A 124 17.08 15.54 -0.73
N SER A 125 16.15 15.99 0.12
CA SER A 125 16.52 16.41 1.48
C SER A 125 17.00 15.26 2.38
N THR A 126 16.77 13.99 1.97
CA THR A 126 17.33 12.82 2.66
C THR A 126 18.71 12.41 2.15
N GLY A 127 19.21 13.09 1.13
CA GLY A 127 20.43 12.71 0.43
C GLY A 127 20.22 11.67 -0.69
N LEU A 128 18.97 11.22 -0.88
CA LEU A 128 18.62 10.23 -1.91
C LEU A 128 18.08 10.92 -3.17
N THR A 129 18.08 10.18 -4.27
CA THR A 129 17.44 10.59 -5.54
C THR A 129 16.20 9.73 -5.79
N ARG A 130 15.42 10.08 -6.81
CA ARG A 130 14.26 9.27 -7.22
C ARG A 130 14.65 7.86 -7.67
N ASP A 131 15.90 7.69 -8.14
CA ASP A 131 16.42 6.40 -8.60
C ASP A 131 16.92 5.51 -7.44
N ASP A 132 17.04 6.05 -6.23
CA ASP A 132 17.40 5.29 -5.03
C ASP A 132 16.18 4.73 -4.29
N VAL A 133 14.99 5.32 -4.50
CA VAL A 133 13.74 4.96 -3.83
C VAL A 133 12.77 4.32 -4.82
N TYR A 134 11.69 3.71 -4.34
CA TYR A 134 10.59 3.29 -5.22
C TYR A 134 9.35 4.15 -4.95
N ILE A 135 8.69 4.57 -6.02
CA ILE A 135 7.53 5.48 -5.92
C ILE A 135 6.34 4.84 -6.62
N ALA A 136 5.22 4.69 -5.90
CA ALA A 136 3.99 4.12 -6.44
C ALA A 136 2.76 4.78 -5.82
N ASN A 137 1.58 4.34 -6.22
CA ASN A 137 0.30 4.73 -5.65
C ASN A 137 -0.53 3.49 -5.36
N VAL A 138 -1.54 3.63 -4.52
CA VAL A 138 -2.57 2.60 -4.30
C VAL A 138 -3.26 2.31 -5.64
N LEU A 139 -3.86 3.33 -6.27
CA LEU A 139 -4.44 3.17 -7.60
C LEU A 139 -3.37 3.37 -8.69
N LYS A 140 -3.45 2.53 -9.73
CA LYS A 140 -2.56 2.65 -10.91
C LYS A 140 -3.18 3.50 -12.03
N CYS A 141 -4.44 3.88 -11.89
CA CYS A 141 -5.19 4.67 -12.87
C CYS A 141 -5.77 5.93 -12.20
N ARG A 142 -5.88 7.01 -12.97
CA ARG A 142 -6.38 8.30 -12.51
C ARG A 142 -7.91 8.28 -12.36
N PRO A 143 -8.47 8.61 -11.17
CA PRO A 143 -9.90 8.84 -11.05
C PRO A 143 -10.35 10.11 -11.81
N PRO A 144 -11.50 10.09 -12.50
CA PRO A 144 -12.00 11.27 -13.21
C PRO A 144 -12.08 12.52 -12.31
N GLY A 145 -11.58 13.66 -12.79
CA GLY A 145 -11.55 14.90 -12.05
C GLY A 145 -10.68 14.89 -10.78
N ASN A 146 -9.80 13.89 -10.64
CA ASN A 146 -8.99 13.65 -9.43
C ASN A 146 -9.86 13.49 -8.17
N ARG A 147 -11.06 12.89 -8.30
CA ARG A 147 -11.87 12.54 -7.13
C ARG A 147 -11.20 11.48 -6.27
N ASN A 148 -11.63 11.34 -5.05
CA ASN A 148 -11.16 10.27 -4.17
C ASN A 148 -11.43 8.89 -4.78
N PRO A 149 -10.55 7.90 -4.52
CA PRO A 149 -10.78 6.50 -4.88
C PRO A 149 -12.09 5.96 -4.29
N LYS A 150 -12.76 5.10 -5.04
CA LYS A 150 -13.89 4.31 -4.51
C LYS A 150 -13.34 2.99 -3.93
N SER A 151 -14.08 2.40 -2.97
CA SER A 151 -13.65 1.15 -2.33
C SER A 151 -13.42 0.03 -3.34
N ASN A 152 -14.34 -0.15 -4.29
CA ASN A 152 -14.20 -1.19 -5.33
C ASN A 152 -12.99 -0.95 -6.26
N GLU A 153 -12.60 0.31 -6.49
CA GLU A 153 -11.40 0.64 -7.28
C GLU A 153 -10.12 0.26 -6.51
N ILE A 154 -10.11 0.54 -5.21
CA ILE A 154 -9.01 0.14 -4.33
C ILE A 154 -8.90 -1.39 -4.31
N GLU A 155 -9.98 -2.10 -4.02
CA GLU A 155 -10.02 -3.57 -3.96
C GLU A 155 -9.45 -4.24 -5.23
N GLN A 156 -9.81 -3.72 -6.40
CA GLN A 156 -9.33 -4.28 -7.68
C GLN A 156 -7.86 -3.92 -7.97
N CYS A 157 -7.37 -2.80 -7.45
CA CYS A 157 -6.04 -2.28 -7.76
C CYS A 157 -4.98 -2.67 -6.72
N GLU A 158 -5.40 -2.83 -5.47
CA GLU A 158 -4.54 -3.12 -4.32
C GLU A 158 -3.61 -4.33 -4.53
N PRO A 159 -4.06 -5.46 -5.14
CA PRO A 159 -3.17 -6.62 -5.32
C PRO A 159 -1.87 -6.30 -6.08
N TYR A 160 -1.90 -5.32 -7.00
CA TYR A 160 -0.68 -4.86 -7.68
C TYR A 160 0.28 -4.19 -6.68
N LEU A 161 -0.24 -3.35 -5.78
CA LEU A 161 0.59 -2.67 -4.77
C LEU A 161 1.17 -3.67 -3.78
N LEU A 162 0.35 -4.60 -3.29
CA LEU A 162 0.80 -5.64 -2.35
C LEU A 162 1.97 -6.43 -2.96
N ARG A 163 1.81 -6.88 -4.20
CA ARG A 163 2.85 -7.63 -4.88
C ARG A 163 4.11 -6.77 -5.13
N GLN A 164 3.96 -5.47 -5.43
CA GLN A 164 5.11 -4.56 -5.53
C GLN A 164 5.88 -4.49 -4.20
N ILE A 165 5.17 -4.38 -3.07
CA ILE A 165 5.81 -4.34 -1.74
C ILE A 165 6.56 -5.65 -1.47
N ASP A 166 5.95 -6.79 -1.78
CA ASP A 166 6.59 -8.12 -1.60
C ASP A 166 7.85 -8.28 -2.42
N LEU A 167 7.84 -7.77 -3.67
CA LEU A 167 8.98 -7.94 -4.60
C LEU A 167 10.12 -6.96 -4.30
N ILE A 168 9.80 -5.77 -3.81
CA ILE A 168 10.77 -4.71 -3.51
C ILE A 168 11.36 -4.92 -2.11
N GLU A 169 10.56 -5.45 -1.17
CA GLU A 169 10.93 -5.69 0.23
C GLU A 169 11.51 -4.44 0.91
N PRO A 170 10.82 -3.27 0.84
CA PRO A 170 11.37 -2.05 1.43
C PRO A 170 11.45 -2.16 2.96
N LYS A 171 12.47 -1.57 3.57
CA LYS A 171 12.58 -1.47 5.03
C LYS A 171 11.56 -0.49 5.61
N VAL A 172 11.26 0.58 4.85
CA VAL A 172 10.30 1.61 5.26
C VAL A 172 9.41 1.99 4.07
N ILE A 173 8.10 2.08 4.32
CA ILE A 173 7.12 2.68 3.40
C ILE A 173 6.69 4.03 3.98
N CYS A 174 6.92 5.11 3.26
CA CYS A 174 6.41 6.43 3.60
C CYS A 174 5.03 6.59 2.93
N ALA A 175 3.95 6.53 3.71
CA ALA A 175 2.57 6.61 3.22
C ALA A 175 2.14 8.07 3.15
N LEU A 176 1.92 8.57 1.93
CA LEU A 176 1.65 9.99 1.63
C LEU A 176 0.15 10.27 1.62
N GLY A 177 -0.36 10.80 2.73
CA GLY A 177 -1.76 11.21 2.87
C GLY A 177 -2.67 10.13 3.42
N THR A 178 -3.93 10.51 3.60
CA THR A 178 -4.93 9.71 4.30
C THR A 178 -5.16 8.35 3.62
N PHE A 179 -5.42 8.35 2.32
CA PHE A 179 -5.82 7.12 1.60
C PHE A 179 -4.68 6.08 1.58
N ALA A 180 -3.45 6.52 1.34
CA ALA A 180 -2.28 5.64 1.36
C ALA A 180 -2.07 5.04 2.76
N ALA A 181 -2.20 5.85 3.81
CA ALA A 181 -2.06 5.39 5.19
C ALA A 181 -3.20 4.43 5.58
N GLN A 182 -4.41 4.80 5.29
CA GLN A 182 -5.58 3.97 5.59
C GLN A 182 -5.58 2.61 4.87
N UNK A 183 -4.97 2.64 3.76
CA UNK A 183 -4.91 1.58 3.03
C UNK A 183 -4.12 0.61 3.60
N LEU A 184 -2.94 0.98 3.84
CA LEU A 184 -1.91 0.10 4.41
C LEU A 184 -2.22 -0.35 5.85
N LEU A 185 -2.75 0.54 6.66
CA LEU A 185 -2.94 0.29 8.10
C LEU A 185 -4.32 -0.27 8.45
N ARG A 186 -5.18 -0.46 7.46
CA ARG A 186 -6.57 -0.97 7.66
C ARG A 186 -7.30 -0.20 8.77
N THR A 187 -7.30 1.13 8.67
CA THR A 187 -7.88 2.03 9.68
C THR A 187 -8.65 3.17 9.01
N ASP A 188 -9.61 3.75 9.70
CA ASP A 188 -10.31 4.97 9.29
C ASP A 188 -9.75 6.23 9.95
N GLU A 189 -8.66 6.10 10.71
CA GLU A 189 -8.05 7.22 11.43
C GLU A 189 -7.51 8.28 10.46
N ARG A 190 -7.62 9.54 10.87
CA ARG A 190 -7.16 10.70 10.08
C ARG A 190 -5.63 10.77 10.06
N ILE A 191 -5.09 11.24 8.95
CA ILE A 191 -3.63 11.41 8.79
C ILE A 191 -3.00 12.28 9.90
N SER A 192 -3.73 13.25 10.42
CA SER A 192 -3.26 14.11 11.51
C SER A 192 -2.99 13.36 12.83
N LYS A 193 -3.65 12.21 13.03
CA LYS A 193 -3.40 11.33 14.18
C LYS A 193 -2.34 10.27 13.87
N LEU A 194 -2.32 9.78 12.62
CA LEU A 194 -1.42 8.70 12.21
C LEU A 194 0.01 9.20 11.99
N ARG A 195 0.18 10.40 11.44
CA ARG A 195 1.50 10.90 11.03
C ARG A 195 2.51 10.95 12.19
N GLY A 196 3.75 10.78 11.84
CA GLY A 196 4.86 10.93 12.78
C GLY A 196 5.11 9.72 13.68
N ASN A 197 4.36 8.64 13.51
CA ASN A 197 4.58 7.39 14.24
C ASN A 197 4.81 6.25 13.24
N PHE A 198 5.67 5.31 13.61
CA PHE A 198 5.84 4.08 12.83
C PHE A 198 4.75 3.09 13.19
N TYR A 199 4.24 2.44 12.15
CA TYR A 199 3.33 1.31 12.23
C TYR A 199 3.97 0.11 11.57
N ASN A 200 3.36 -1.07 11.72
CA ASN A 200 3.84 -2.30 11.08
C ASN A 200 2.86 -2.72 9.97
N TYR A 201 3.40 -3.07 8.82
CA TYR A 201 2.66 -3.67 7.70
C TYR A 201 3.43 -4.92 7.27
N HIS A 202 2.96 -6.11 7.67
CA HIS A 202 3.57 -7.41 7.32
C HIS A 202 5.11 -7.43 7.53
N GLY A 203 5.58 -6.82 8.63
CA GLY A 203 7.01 -6.77 8.94
C GLY A 203 7.71 -5.51 8.44
N THR A 204 7.13 -4.79 7.48
CA THR A 204 7.67 -3.52 6.95
C THR A 204 7.19 -2.34 7.81
N LYS A 205 8.08 -1.42 8.14
CA LYS A 205 7.72 -0.20 8.87
C LYS A 205 7.01 0.79 7.96
N VAL A 206 5.89 1.34 8.42
CA VAL A 206 5.11 2.36 7.69
C VAL A 206 5.16 3.68 8.45
N MET A 207 5.58 4.75 7.78
CA MET A 207 5.53 6.13 8.29
C MET A 207 4.47 6.92 7.53
N PRO A 208 3.27 7.11 8.11
CA PRO A 208 2.29 8.02 7.51
C PRO A 208 2.76 9.47 7.66
N THR A 209 2.55 10.27 6.60
CA THR A 209 2.82 11.70 6.63
C THR A 209 1.87 12.43 5.67
N TYR A 210 1.88 13.76 5.68
CA TYR A 210 1.01 14.54 4.79
C TYR A 210 1.40 14.38 3.32
N HIS A 211 0.38 14.34 2.46
CA HIS A 211 0.56 14.27 1.00
C HIS A 211 1.20 15.58 0.47
N PRO A 212 2.16 15.52 -0.46
CA PRO A 212 2.75 16.75 -1.03
C PRO A 212 1.73 17.72 -1.61
N ALA A 213 0.63 17.26 -2.21
CA ALA A 213 -0.42 18.16 -2.73
C ALA A 213 -1.11 18.95 -1.59
N TYR A 214 -1.21 18.38 -0.39
CA TYR A 214 -1.73 19.10 0.78
C TYR A 214 -0.76 20.20 1.20
N LEU A 215 0.55 19.93 1.19
CA LEU A 215 1.59 20.91 1.57
C LEU A 215 1.67 22.10 0.60
N LEU A 216 1.26 21.93 -0.66
CA LEU A 216 1.20 23.04 -1.62
C LEU A 216 0.12 24.06 -1.23
N ARG A 217 -0.94 23.60 -0.55
CA ARG A 217 -2.04 24.46 -0.06
C ARG A 217 -1.83 24.90 1.39
N ASN A 218 -1.00 24.16 2.15
CA ASN A 218 -0.79 24.36 3.59
C ASN A 218 0.72 24.29 3.88
N PRO A 219 1.50 25.29 3.44
CA PRO A 219 2.96 25.24 3.50
C PRO A 219 3.52 25.24 4.94
N GLU A 220 2.76 25.71 5.93
CA GLU A 220 3.11 25.69 7.34
C GLU A 220 3.33 24.26 7.87
N ASN A 221 2.71 23.27 7.24
CA ASN A 221 2.83 21.86 7.65
C ASN A 221 4.07 21.15 7.09
N LYS A 222 4.91 21.84 6.28
CA LYS A 222 6.17 21.29 5.77
C LYS A 222 7.14 20.87 6.89
N ARG A 223 7.17 21.64 7.98
CA ARG A 223 7.97 21.31 9.15
C ARG A 223 7.61 19.94 9.72
N GLN A 224 6.32 19.66 9.86
CA GLN A 224 5.83 18.38 10.38
C GLN A 224 6.26 17.21 9.47
N VAL A 225 6.16 17.40 8.14
CA VAL A 225 6.63 16.37 7.20
C VAL A 225 8.14 16.16 7.34
N TRP A 226 8.91 17.24 7.52
CA TRP A 226 10.35 17.13 7.72
C TRP A 226 10.67 16.33 9.00
N GLU A 227 9.94 16.56 10.10
CA GLU A 227 10.06 15.79 11.34
C GLU A 227 9.79 14.29 11.11
N ASP A 228 8.77 13.96 10.30
CA ASP A 228 8.44 12.57 9.94
C ASP A 228 9.57 11.94 9.10
N ILE A 229 10.07 12.68 8.11
CA ILE A 229 11.15 12.23 7.22
C ILE A 229 12.45 12.02 8.00
N GLN A 230 12.78 12.88 8.97
CA GLN A 230 13.96 12.68 9.82
C GLN A 230 13.89 11.35 10.61
N LYS A 231 12.69 10.95 11.05
CA LYS A 231 12.49 9.64 11.69
C LYS A 231 12.75 8.49 10.70
N VAL A 232 12.29 8.64 9.46
CA VAL A 232 12.55 7.67 8.37
C VAL A 232 14.06 7.59 8.11
N MET A 233 14.74 8.72 8.02
CA MET A 233 16.20 8.78 7.83
C MET A 233 16.93 8.05 8.96
N ALA A 234 16.56 8.31 10.22
CA ALA A 234 17.16 7.66 11.39
C ALA A 234 16.94 6.14 11.33
N GLU A 235 15.74 5.68 10.97
CA GLU A 235 15.42 4.26 10.82
C GLU A 235 16.30 3.58 9.75
N LEU A 236 16.52 4.27 8.65
CA LEU A 236 17.31 3.77 7.51
C LEU A 236 18.83 4.05 7.69
N ARG A 237 19.23 4.70 8.79
CA ARG A 237 20.61 5.10 9.06
C ARG A 237 21.20 5.99 7.95
N LEU A 238 20.37 6.83 7.36
CA LEU A 238 20.82 7.80 6.35
C LEU A 238 21.56 8.96 7.03
N PRO A 239 22.58 9.54 6.39
CA PRO A 239 23.29 10.67 6.97
C PRO A 239 22.37 11.89 7.12
N THR A 240 22.51 12.59 8.24
CA THR A 240 21.78 13.84 8.47
C THR A 240 22.35 14.92 7.54
N PRO A 241 21.53 15.63 6.76
CA PRO A 241 22.05 16.75 5.97
C PRO A 241 22.67 17.83 6.86
N ASN A 242 23.81 18.35 6.47
CA ASN A 242 24.46 19.47 7.14
C ASN A 242 23.64 20.76 7.00
#